data_60f4606bc78d4b4205b13644c82765e6
#
_entry.id   60f4606bc78d4b4205b13644c82765e6
#
_cell.length_a   1.000
_cell.length_b   1.000
_cell.length_c   1.000
_cell.angle_alpha   90.00
_cell.angle_beta   90.00
_cell.angle_gamma   90.00
#
_symmetry.space_group_name_H-M   'P 1'
#
loop_
_entity.id
_entity.type
_entity.pdbx_description
1 polymer ?
#
loop_
_entity_poly.entity_id
_entity_poly.type
_entity_poly.pdbx_seq_one_letter_code
_entity_poly.pdbx_strand_id
1 'polypeptide(L)'
;MTRPNRLHKIVNASSKLPKVLQSRLLSQAFGRVVPMVGTAKIRYQHVSPERVEVSIANHKAMQNHIGQVHACAMALIAETATGFVTAMNVPDSAIVLIKSFKVDFKRPTQGGMKAIATLTPEQQRQMQSTEKGETLVQVLVTDESGEAPIQCEMLWAWVAKSALKNK
;
A
#
# COMPACT_ATOMS: atom_id res chain seq x y z
N MET A 1 -19.59 3.02 -16.13
CA MET A 1 -18.41 3.66 -15.46
C MET A 1 -18.73 3.77 -13.98
N THR A 2 -17.99 3.06 -13.16
CA THR A 2 -18.11 3.12 -11.71
C THR A 2 -17.60 4.45 -11.19
N ARG A 3 -18.30 5.02 -10.21
CA ARG A 3 -17.92 6.33 -9.64
C ARG A 3 -16.65 6.18 -8.78
N PRO A 4 -15.64 7.05 -8.94
CA PRO A 4 -14.46 7.04 -8.10
C PRO A 4 -14.86 7.26 -6.63
N ASN A 5 -14.30 6.46 -5.72
CA ASN A 5 -14.51 6.60 -4.28
C ASN A 5 -13.83 7.87 -3.72
N ARG A 6 -14.05 8.18 -2.44
CA ARG A 6 -13.50 9.39 -1.79
C ARG A 6 -11.97 9.43 -1.84
N LEU A 7 -11.31 8.30 -1.63
CA LEU A 7 -9.85 8.20 -1.64
C LEU A 7 -9.30 8.54 -3.04
N HIS A 8 -9.91 7.97 -4.08
CA HIS A 8 -9.56 8.25 -5.47
C HIS A 8 -9.73 9.74 -5.80
N LYS A 9 -10.83 10.38 -5.34
CA LYS A 9 -11.06 11.82 -5.54
C LYS A 9 -9.99 12.69 -4.88
N ILE A 10 -9.56 12.34 -3.65
CA ILE A 10 -8.49 13.05 -2.92
C ILE A 10 -7.17 12.94 -3.69
N VAL A 11 -6.82 11.75 -4.15
CA VAL A 11 -5.60 11.53 -4.92
C VAL A 11 -5.64 12.33 -6.24
N ASN A 12 -6.75 12.27 -6.98
CA ASN A 12 -6.92 13.04 -8.21
C ASN A 12 -6.85 14.56 -7.99
N ALA A 13 -7.41 15.07 -6.91
CA ALA A 13 -7.31 16.49 -6.57
C ALA A 13 -5.85 16.91 -6.34
N SER A 14 -5.04 16.03 -5.73
CA SER A 14 -3.62 16.29 -5.49
C SER A 14 -2.74 16.14 -6.74
N SER A 15 -3.20 15.47 -7.80
CA SER A 15 -2.42 15.22 -9.02
C SER A 15 -2.05 16.50 -9.81
N LYS A 16 -2.74 17.60 -9.53
CA LYS A 16 -2.45 18.93 -10.10
C LYS A 16 -1.20 19.60 -9.49
N LEU A 17 -0.70 19.07 -8.38
CA LEU A 17 0.49 19.57 -7.70
C LEU A 17 1.77 19.01 -8.35
N PRO A 18 2.90 19.72 -8.26
CA PRO A 18 4.20 19.15 -8.58
C PRO A 18 4.42 17.83 -7.80
N LYS A 19 5.01 16.82 -8.45
CA LYS A 19 5.16 15.46 -7.88
C LYS A 19 5.76 15.42 -6.46
N VAL A 20 6.77 16.26 -6.20
CA VAL A 20 7.40 16.35 -4.88
C VAL A 20 6.42 16.86 -3.82
N LEU A 21 5.62 17.85 -4.14
CA LEU A 21 4.62 18.41 -3.23
C LEU A 21 3.46 17.45 -3.01
N GLN A 22 2.99 16.80 -4.08
CA GLN A 22 1.98 15.74 -4.00
C GLN A 22 2.44 14.60 -3.09
N SER A 23 3.65 14.08 -3.30
CA SER A 23 4.24 13.02 -2.47
C SER A 23 4.29 13.41 -0.98
N ARG A 24 4.76 14.62 -0.67
CA ARG A 24 4.80 15.12 0.72
C ARG A 24 3.42 15.22 1.35
N LEU A 25 2.45 15.79 0.62
CA LEU A 25 1.07 15.97 1.09
C LEU A 25 0.41 14.61 1.38
N LEU A 26 0.49 13.68 0.43
CA LEU A 26 -0.09 12.34 0.59
C LEU A 26 0.58 11.58 1.75
N SER A 27 1.92 11.62 1.84
CA SER A 27 2.66 10.93 2.90
C SER A 27 2.31 11.46 4.30
N GLN A 28 2.15 12.78 4.45
CA GLN A 28 1.71 13.37 5.72
C GLN A 28 0.25 13.04 6.05
N ALA A 29 -0.65 13.14 5.06
CA ALA A 29 -2.06 12.87 5.26
C ALA A 29 -2.29 11.41 5.66
N PHE A 30 -1.73 10.46 4.91
CA PHE A 30 -1.92 9.04 5.17
C PHE A 30 -1.10 8.53 6.36
N GLY A 31 0.04 9.14 6.66
CA GLY A 31 0.78 8.88 7.89
C GLY A 31 0.01 9.29 9.17
N ARG A 32 -0.91 10.27 9.07
CA ARG A 32 -1.83 10.60 10.19
C ARG A 32 -3.02 9.64 10.27
N VAL A 33 -3.53 9.17 9.14
CA VAL A 33 -4.64 8.20 9.09
C VAL A 33 -4.20 6.82 9.57
N VAL A 34 -2.97 6.40 9.20
CA VAL A 34 -2.37 5.13 9.61
C VAL A 34 -1.09 5.44 10.41
N PRO A 35 -1.17 5.50 11.76
CA PRO A 35 -0.04 5.94 12.60
C PRO A 35 1.25 5.13 12.38
N MET A 36 1.16 3.83 12.11
CA MET A 36 2.32 2.98 11.86
C MET A 36 3.06 3.38 10.57
N VAL A 37 2.33 3.76 9.53
CA VAL A 37 2.89 4.30 8.27
C VAL A 37 3.60 5.63 8.53
N GLY A 38 3.00 6.48 9.37
CA GLY A 38 3.60 7.75 9.79
C GLY A 38 4.88 7.57 10.61
N THR A 39 4.89 6.65 11.58
CA THR A 39 6.07 6.30 12.40
C THR A 39 7.20 5.76 11.53
N ALA A 40 6.88 4.91 10.56
CA ALA A 40 7.84 4.37 9.60
C ALA A 40 8.30 5.40 8.56
N LYS A 41 7.70 6.58 8.51
CA LYS A 41 7.98 7.65 7.54
C LYS A 41 7.91 7.17 6.09
N ILE A 42 6.93 6.29 5.80
CA ILE A 42 6.70 5.79 4.44
C ILE A 42 6.29 6.97 3.55
N ARG A 43 6.89 7.04 2.37
CA ARG A 43 6.63 8.06 1.36
C ARG A 43 5.87 7.48 0.18
N TYR A 44 4.76 8.12 -0.19
CA TYR A 44 4.00 7.81 -1.38
C TYR A 44 4.64 8.51 -2.59
N GLN A 45 5.27 7.73 -3.47
CA GLN A 45 6.00 8.21 -4.65
C GLN A 45 5.07 8.37 -5.86
N HIS A 46 4.20 7.38 -6.06
CA HIS A 46 3.18 7.36 -7.10
C HIS A 46 1.90 6.73 -6.57
N VAL A 47 0.77 7.32 -6.90
CA VAL A 47 -0.55 6.81 -6.49
C VAL A 47 -1.53 6.96 -7.63
N SER A 48 -2.02 5.84 -8.12
CA SER A 48 -3.11 5.75 -9.09
C SER A 48 -3.97 4.51 -8.80
N PRO A 49 -5.17 4.37 -9.38
CA PRO A 49 -6.00 3.17 -9.19
C PRO A 49 -5.34 1.87 -9.69
N GLU A 50 -4.44 1.97 -10.65
CA GLU A 50 -3.73 0.83 -11.24
C GLU A 50 -2.45 0.48 -10.50
N ARG A 51 -1.81 1.51 -9.88
CA ARG A 51 -0.46 1.36 -9.32
C ARG A 51 -0.23 2.29 -8.14
N VAL A 52 0.32 1.71 -7.08
CA VAL A 52 0.84 2.47 -5.93
C VAL A 52 2.30 2.14 -5.73
N GLU A 53 3.12 3.19 -5.60
CA GLU A 53 4.54 3.08 -5.30
C GLU A 53 4.82 3.83 -4.00
N VAL A 54 5.42 3.14 -3.04
CA VAL A 54 5.84 3.69 -1.75
C VAL A 54 7.30 3.36 -1.46
N SER A 55 7.94 4.18 -0.64
CA SER A 55 9.32 3.96 -0.21
C SER A 55 9.51 4.17 1.28
N ILE A 56 10.50 3.48 1.85
CA ILE A 56 10.97 3.64 3.22
C ILE A 56 12.49 3.80 3.21
N ALA A 57 12.99 4.80 3.92
CA ALA A 57 14.44 4.95 4.11
C ALA A 57 14.93 4.00 5.21
N ASN A 58 16.19 3.57 5.13
CA ASN A 58 16.84 2.82 6.19
C ASN A 58 17.24 3.77 7.35
N HIS A 59 16.26 4.30 8.08
CA HIS A 59 16.51 5.15 9.24
C HIS A 59 16.47 4.35 10.55
N LYS A 60 17.15 4.82 11.59
CA LYS A 60 17.43 4.08 12.82
C LYS A 60 16.19 3.46 13.49
N ALA A 61 15.03 4.12 13.46
CA ALA A 61 13.80 3.61 14.07
C ALA A 61 13.21 2.40 13.30
N MET A 62 13.66 2.15 12.07
CA MET A 62 13.22 1.02 11.24
C MET A 62 14.31 -0.02 11.02
N GLN A 63 15.43 0.09 11.74
CA GLN A 63 16.54 -0.87 11.65
C GLN A 63 16.36 -2.06 12.56
N ASN A 64 16.89 -3.18 12.13
CA ASN A 64 17.16 -4.36 12.95
C ASN A 64 18.52 -4.22 13.67
N HIS A 65 18.92 -5.27 14.41
CA HIS A 65 20.17 -5.32 15.19
C HIS A 65 21.44 -5.25 14.35
N ILE A 66 21.38 -5.47 13.03
CA ILE A 66 22.52 -5.35 12.10
C ILE A 66 22.49 -4.07 11.26
N GLY A 67 21.62 -3.10 11.60
CA GLY A 67 21.54 -1.80 10.92
C GLY A 67 20.83 -1.80 9.58
N GLN A 68 20.11 -2.86 9.26
CA GLN A 68 19.31 -2.98 8.02
C GLN A 68 17.82 -2.75 8.29
N VAL A 69 17.02 -2.53 7.24
CA VAL A 69 15.58 -2.41 7.38
C VAL A 69 15.02 -3.66 8.05
N HIS A 70 14.29 -3.48 9.15
CA HIS A 70 13.72 -4.56 9.94
C HIS A 70 12.70 -5.38 9.15
N ALA A 71 12.63 -6.68 9.38
CA ALA A 71 11.68 -7.60 8.73
C ALA A 71 10.22 -7.08 8.77
N CYS A 72 9.78 -6.57 9.93
CA CYS A 72 8.43 -5.99 10.05
C CYS A 72 8.25 -4.74 9.17
N ALA A 73 9.28 -3.91 8.98
CA ALA A 73 9.21 -2.74 8.13
C ALA A 73 9.22 -3.13 6.64
N MET A 74 9.89 -4.22 6.28
CA MET A 74 9.81 -4.81 4.93
C MET A 74 8.39 -5.30 4.62
N ALA A 75 7.74 -5.98 5.55
CA ALA A 75 6.35 -6.43 5.43
C ALA A 75 5.38 -5.24 5.37
N LEU A 76 5.59 -4.23 6.21
CA LEU A 76 4.77 -3.02 6.27
C LEU A 76 4.74 -2.26 4.94
N ILE A 77 5.89 -2.13 4.26
CA ILE A 77 5.93 -1.38 2.98
C ILE A 77 5.14 -2.11 1.89
N ALA A 78 5.20 -3.45 1.85
CA ALA A 78 4.43 -4.26 0.91
C ALA A 78 2.92 -4.20 1.22
N GLU A 79 2.55 -4.32 2.49
CA GLU A 79 1.18 -4.18 2.98
C GLU A 79 0.61 -2.80 2.65
N THR A 80 1.36 -1.73 2.94
CA THR A 80 0.94 -0.35 2.68
C THR A 80 0.65 -0.12 1.19
N ALA A 81 1.53 -0.56 0.29
CA ALA A 81 1.33 -0.39 -1.14
C ALA A 81 0.11 -1.15 -1.65
N THR A 82 -0.02 -2.42 -1.26
CA THR A 82 -1.11 -3.30 -1.71
C THR A 82 -2.46 -2.91 -1.12
N GLY A 83 -2.50 -2.55 0.17
CA GLY A 83 -3.71 -2.08 0.83
C GLY A 83 -4.23 -0.76 0.25
N PHE A 84 -3.31 0.15 -0.09
CA PHE A 84 -3.69 1.44 -0.64
C PHE A 84 -4.28 1.32 -2.05
N VAL A 85 -3.64 0.54 -2.95
CA VAL A 85 -4.19 0.32 -4.30
C VAL A 85 -5.54 -0.38 -4.25
N THR A 86 -5.73 -1.33 -3.32
CA THR A 86 -7.02 -1.98 -3.08
C THR A 86 -8.07 -0.97 -2.60
N ALA A 87 -7.74 -0.16 -1.59
CA ALA A 87 -8.64 0.83 -1.02
C ALA A 87 -9.13 1.89 -2.03
N MET A 88 -8.31 2.22 -3.03
CA MET A 88 -8.72 3.14 -4.11
C MET A 88 -9.78 2.56 -5.05
N ASN A 89 -9.93 1.24 -5.09
CA ASN A 89 -10.78 0.55 -6.07
C ASN A 89 -12.07 -0.04 -5.48
N VAL A 90 -12.25 -0.05 -4.16
CA VAL A 90 -13.49 -0.52 -3.53
C VAL A 90 -14.49 0.63 -3.34
N PRO A 91 -15.81 0.35 -3.27
CA PRO A 91 -16.82 1.36 -2.97
C PRO A 91 -16.61 2.02 -1.59
N ASP A 92 -17.05 3.27 -1.41
CA ASP A 92 -17.02 3.96 -0.11
C ASP A 92 -17.83 3.26 1.00
N SER A 93 -18.78 2.40 0.62
CA SER A 93 -19.56 1.55 1.52
C SER A 93 -18.80 0.32 2.02
N ALA A 94 -17.67 -0.03 1.40
CA ALA A 94 -16.86 -1.16 1.78
C ALA A 94 -15.69 -0.75 2.70
N ILE A 95 -15.16 -1.75 3.42
CA ILE A 95 -13.88 -1.67 4.13
C ILE A 95 -12.94 -2.73 3.60
N VAL A 96 -11.67 -2.38 3.48
CA VAL A 96 -10.59 -3.26 3.04
C VAL A 96 -9.87 -3.82 4.26
N LEU A 97 -9.64 -5.12 4.24
CA LEU A 97 -8.96 -5.86 5.32
C LEU A 97 -7.92 -6.79 4.71
N ILE A 98 -6.73 -6.83 5.28
CA ILE A 98 -5.77 -7.88 4.93
C ILE A 98 -6.29 -9.22 5.45
N LYS A 99 -6.47 -10.19 4.58
CA LYS A 99 -6.94 -11.53 4.92
C LYS A 99 -5.77 -12.46 5.24
N SER A 100 -4.71 -12.35 4.46
CA SER A 100 -3.49 -13.12 4.64
C SER A 100 -2.34 -12.39 3.98
N PHE A 101 -1.16 -12.42 4.59
CA PHE A 101 0.06 -12.11 3.89
C PHE A 101 1.16 -13.10 4.25
N LYS A 102 1.93 -13.45 3.24
CA LYS A 102 3.11 -14.28 3.36
C LYS A 102 4.31 -13.47 2.87
N VAL A 103 5.41 -13.53 3.62
CA VAL A 103 6.66 -12.87 3.28
C VAL A 103 7.80 -13.87 3.39
N ASP A 104 8.45 -14.14 2.28
CA ASP A 104 9.66 -14.95 2.20
C ASP A 104 10.87 -14.02 2.12
N PHE A 105 11.77 -14.12 3.08
CA PHE A 105 13.01 -13.35 3.13
C PHE A 105 14.09 -14.07 2.34
N LYS A 106 14.61 -13.44 1.28
CA LYS A 106 15.56 -14.04 0.34
C LYS A 106 17.00 -13.67 0.65
N ARG A 107 17.23 -12.44 1.10
CA ARG A 107 18.56 -11.91 1.43
C ARG A 107 18.47 -10.70 2.36
N PRO A 108 19.60 -10.30 2.99
CA PRO A 108 19.70 -9.03 3.71
C PRO A 108 19.42 -7.83 2.80
N THR A 109 18.88 -6.74 3.35
CA THR A 109 18.60 -5.50 2.60
C THR A 109 19.82 -4.63 2.47
N GLN A 110 19.83 -3.81 1.40
CA GLN A 110 20.83 -2.77 1.19
C GLN A 110 20.17 -1.40 1.09
N GLY A 111 20.43 -0.51 2.06
CA GLY A 111 19.83 0.82 2.08
C GLY A 111 18.32 0.83 2.34
N GLY A 112 17.62 1.81 1.78
CA GLY A 112 16.16 1.92 1.84
C GLY A 112 15.46 0.95 0.90
N MET A 113 14.12 0.97 0.95
CA MET A 113 13.31 0.04 0.16
C MET A 113 12.18 0.76 -0.56
N LYS A 114 11.70 0.12 -1.63
CA LYS A 114 10.57 0.54 -2.45
C LYS A 114 9.63 -0.64 -2.67
N ALA A 115 8.33 -0.40 -2.57
CA ALA A 115 7.29 -1.36 -2.95
C ALA A 115 6.42 -0.78 -4.06
N ILE A 116 6.13 -1.58 -5.07
CA ILE A 116 5.25 -1.26 -6.19
C ILE A 116 4.15 -2.30 -6.24
N ALA A 117 2.94 -1.89 -5.91
CA ALA A 117 1.74 -2.71 -6.02
C ALA A 117 0.97 -2.36 -7.29
N THR A 118 0.43 -3.37 -7.96
CA THR A 118 -0.35 -3.20 -9.19
C THR A 118 -1.63 -4.02 -9.17
N LEU A 119 -2.67 -3.50 -9.83
CA LEU A 119 -3.93 -4.20 -10.09
C LEU A 119 -4.18 -4.29 -11.58
N THR A 120 -4.66 -5.45 -12.02
CA THR A 120 -5.14 -5.61 -13.39
C THR A 120 -6.48 -4.89 -13.59
N PRO A 121 -6.85 -4.55 -14.84
CA PRO A 121 -8.18 -3.99 -15.13
C PRO A 121 -9.34 -4.91 -14.70
N GLU A 122 -9.13 -6.22 -14.70
CA GLU A 122 -10.05 -7.24 -14.22
C GLU A 122 -10.32 -7.13 -12.72
N GLN A 123 -9.23 -7.07 -11.92
CA GLN A 123 -9.30 -6.91 -10.47
C GLN A 123 -10.00 -5.60 -10.10
N GLN A 124 -9.69 -4.50 -10.79
CA GLN A 124 -10.35 -3.21 -10.58
C GLN A 124 -11.86 -3.29 -10.85
N ARG A 125 -12.28 -3.91 -11.97
CA ARG A 125 -13.70 -4.12 -12.28
C ARG A 125 -14.40 -4.95 -11.22
N GLN A 126 -13.81 -6.05 -10.77
CA GLN A 126 -14.34 -6.91 -9.73
C GLN A 126 -14.56 -6.12 -8.43
N MET A 127 -13.56 -5.39 -7.95
CA MET A 127 -13.64 -4.58 -6.72
C MET A 127 -14.75 -3.52 -6.79
N GLN A 128 -14.95 -2.93 -7.95
CA GLN A 128 -15.93 -1.87 -8.15
C GLN A 128 -17.37 -2.38 -8.30
N SER A 129 -17.55 -3.62 -8.73
CA SER A 129 -18.87 -4.22 -9.02
C SER A 129 -19.39 -5.12 -7.91
N THR A 130 -18.60 -5.45 -6.90
CA THR A 130 -18.99 -6.37 -5.83
C THR A 130 -18.91 -5.72 -4.45
N GLU A 131 -19.90 -5.99 -3.60
CA GLU A 131 -19.91 -5.49 -2.21
C GLU A 131 -18.96 -6.28 -1.28
N LYS A 132 -18.61 -7.50 -1.68
CA LYS A 132 -17.71 -8.41 -0.96
C LYS A 132 -16.89 -9.19 -1.95
N GLY A 133 -15.60 -9.35 -1.64
CA GLY A 133 -14.70 -10.16 -2.45
C GLY A 133 -13.31 -10.22 -1.84
N GLU A 134 -12.42 -10.86 -2.57
CA GLU A 134 -11.00 -10.95 -2.23
C GLU A 134 -10.15 -10.99 -3.49
N THR A 135 -8.91 -10.55 -3.37
CA THR A 135 -7.94 -10.57 -4.47
C THR A 135 -6.51 -10.66 -3.95
N LEU A 136 -5.68 -11.41 -4.67
CA LEU A 136 -4.24 -11.40 -4.47
C LEU A 136 -3.65 -10.22 -5.24
N VAL A 137 -3.03 -9.28 -4.53
CA VAL A 137 -2.44 -8.08 -5.13
C VAL A 137 -0.97 -8.33 -5.43
N GLN A 138 -0.57 -8.11 -6.67
CA GLN A 138 0.83 -8.21 -7.08
C GLN A 138 1.65 -7.06 -6.48
N VAL A 139 2.78 -7.40 -5.89
CA VAL A 139 3.72 -6.42 -5.33
C VAL A 139 5.16 -6.83 -5.59
N LEU A 140 5.94 -5.89 -6.08
CA LEU A 140 7.39 -5.99 -6.19
C LEU A 140 8.02 -5.11 -5.12
N VAL A 141 8.88 -5.70 -4.28
CA VAL A 141 9.65 -4.97 -3.27
C VAL A 141 11.12 -5.06 -3.60
N THR A 142 11.78 -3.92 -3.78
CA THR A 142 13.20 -3.81 -4.07
C THR A 142 13.90 -2.94 -3.05
N ASP A 143 15.21 -3.09 -2.90
CA ASP A 143 16.04 -2.19 -2.12
C ASP A 143 16.93 -1.29 -3.02
N GLU A 144 17.86 -0.54 -2.46
CA GLU A 144 18.72 0.37 -3.22
C GLU A 144 19.69 -0.34 -4.18
N SER A 145 19.90 -1.66 -4.05
CA SER A 145 20.65 -2.43 -5.05
C SER A 145 19.84 -2.71 -6.31
N GLY A 146 18.52 -2.46 -6.30
CA GLY A 146 17.60 -2.82 -7.37
C GLY A 146 17.08 -4.25 -7.28
N GLU A 147 17.60 -5.05 -6.34
CA GLU A 147 17.21 -6.45 -6.14
C GLU A 147 16.05 -6.59 -5.15
N ALA A 148 15.34 -7.72 -5.22
CA ALA A 148 14.24 -8.03 -4.31
C ALA A 148 14.74 -8.80 -3.07
N PRO A 149 14.80 -8.16 -1.89
CA PRO A 149 15.21 -8.84 -0.65
C PRO A 149 14.10 -9.73 -0.07
N ILE A 150 12.85 -9.49 -0.45
CA ILE A 150 11.69 -10.27 -0.03
C ILE A 150 10.78 -10.59 -1.23
N GLN A 151 10.02 -11.66 -1.09
CA GLN A 151 8.91 -12.02 -1.96
C GLN A 151 7.64 -12.05 -1.13
N CYS A 152 6.56 -11.45 -1.63
CA CYS A 152 5.32 -11.28 -0.88
C CYS A 152 4.11 -11.84 -1.63
N GLU A 153 3.19 -12.43 -0.85
CA GLU A 153 1.84 -12.76 -1.28
C GLU A 153 0.86 -12.00 -0.38
N MET A 154 0.11 -11.05 -0.94
CA MET A 154 -0.78 -10.14 -0.20
C MET A 154 -2.23 -10.36 -0.63
N LEU A 155 -2.98 -11.14 0.16
CA LEU A 155 -4.40 -11.42 -0.07
C LEU A 155 -5.25 -10.39 0.68
N TRP A 156 -5.94 -9.56 -0.07
CA TRP A 156 -6.84 -8.53 0.43
C TRP A 156 -8.29 -8.96 0.26
N ALA A 157 -9.12 -8.64 1.25
CA ALA A 157 -10.56 -8.80 1.19
C ALA A 157 -11.25 -7.45 1.39
N TRP A 158 -12.45 -7.30 0.85
CA TRP A 158 -13.34 -6.17 1.15
C TRP A 158 -14.72 -6.69 1.51
N VAL A 159 -15.38 -6.00 2.43
CA VAL A 159 -16.73 -6.31 2.92
C VAL A 159 -17.50 -5.01 3.13
N ALA A 160 -18.83 -5.08 3.06
CA ALA A 160 -19.66 -3.94 3.38
C ALA A 160 -19.43 -3.47 4.84
N LYS A 161 -19.31 -2.15 5.07
CA LYS A 161 -19.15 -1.57 6.40
C LYS A 161 -20.26 -1.95 7.38
N SER A 162 -21.47 -2.16 6.88
CA SER A 162 -22.62 -2.64 7.66
C SER A 162 -22.36 -4.00 8.31
N ALA A 163 -21.61 -4.89 7.66
CA ALA A 163 -21.30 -6.21 8.18
C ALA A 163 -20.42 -6.19 9.45
N LEU A 164 -19.70 -5.07 9.71
CA LEU A 164 -18.84 -4.92 10.90
C LEU A 164 -19.58 -4.30 12.09
N LYS A 165 -20.74 -3.66 11.87
CA LYS A 165 -21.51 -3.01 12.94
C LYS A 165 -22.41 -3.99 13.71
N ASN A 166 -22.55 -5.21 13.21
CA ASN A 166 -23.43 -6.25 13.78
C ASN A 166 -22.64 -7.30 14.59
N LYS A 167 -21.47 -6.98 15.06
CA LYS A 167 -20.66 -7.72 16.04
C LYS A 167 -20.37 -6.77 17.19
#